data_3d059b19fe1c733b292c9ef4d61c8ef5
#
_entry.id   3d059b19fe1c733b292c9ef4d61c8ef5
#
_cell.length_a   1.000
_cell.length_b   1.000
_cell.length_c   1.000
_cell.angle_alpha   90.00
_cell.angle_beta   90.00
_cell.angle_gamma   90.00
#
_symmetry.space_group_name_H-M   'P 1'
#
loop_
_entity.id
_entity.type
_entity.pdbx_description
1 polymer ?
#
loop_
_entity_poly.entity_id
_entity_poly.type
_entity_poly.pdbx_seq_one_letter_code
_entity_poly.pdbx_strand_id
1 'polypeptide(L)'
;GVAPANAPQLIRSARELGYQGLISTETAQDATVLREGAGDLANGFISVGGASTPKIASDTMKEFVSRYTKMFGEYNDESNTKVYALEYIIETMKANPASINNVAEFKKTMDTFSAPNIYMKGDSKLKYVGTTSFGQKRQVFVPMVVNEYQNGKFETLFIAEVD
;
A
#
# COMPACT_ATOMS: atom_id res chain seq x y z
N GLY A 1 -7.88 -1.46 -15.28
CA GLY A 1 -7.96 -0.66 -14.06
C GLY A 1 -9.38 -0.21 -13.76
N VAL A 2 -9.78 -0.33 -12.53
CA VAL A 2 -11.12 0.07 -12.07
C VAL A 2 -10.99 0.73 -10.69
N ALA A 3 -11.79 1.76 -10.44
CA ALA A 3 -11.83 2.39 -9.12
C ALA A 3 -12.25 1.36 -8.05
N PRO A 4 -11.65 1.39 -6.83
CA PRO A 4 -11.93 0.41 -5.78
C PRO A 4 -13.42 0.24 -5.49
N ALA A 5 -14.18 1.31 -5.47
CA ALA A 5 -15.63 1.26 -5.25
C ALA A 5 -16.42 0.47 -6.31
N ASN A 6 -15.88 0.31 -7.52
CA ASN A 6 -16.53 -0.39 -8.63
C ASN A 6 -16.05 -1.85 -8.81
N ALA A 7 -14.96 -2.22 -8.15
CA ALA A 7 -14.40 -3.57 -8.26
C ALA A 7 -15.39 -4.67 -7.86
N PRO A 8 -16.15 -4.57 -6.77
CA PRO A 8 -17.13 -5.59 -6.40
C PRO A 8 -18.19 -5.84 -7.46
N GLN A 9 -18.71 -4.79 -8.08
CA GLN A 9 -19.73 -4.92 -9.12
C GLN A 9 -19.17 -5.59 -10.36
N LEU A 10 -17.96 -5.26 -10.77
CA LEU A 10 -17.29 -5.90 -11.91
C LEU A 10 -17.04 -7.38 -11.65
N ILE A 11 -16.53 -7.72 -10.46
CA ILE A 11 -16.28 -9.11 -10.05
C ILE A 11 -17.59 -9.90 -10.08
N ARG A 12 -18.64 -9.38 -9.45
CA ARG A 12 -19.97 -10.01 -9.43
C ARG A 12 -20.48 -10.26 -10.83
N SER A 13 -20.51 -9.24 -11.68
CA SER A 13 -21.00 -9.36 -13.06
C SER A 13 -20.20 -10.40 -13.87
N ALA A 14 -18.87 -10.41 -13.73
CA ALA A 14 -18.05 -11.41 -14.42
C ALA A 14 -18.36 -12.84 -13.96
N ARG A 15 -18.49 -13.06 -12.65
CA ARG A 15 -18.81 -14.39 -12.09
C ARG A 15 -20.21 -14.86 -12.43
N GLU A 16 -21.21 -13.99 -12.37
CA GLU A 16 -22.59 -14.27 -12.76
C GLU A 16 -22.72 -14.62 -14.25
N LEU A 17 -21.88 -14.03 -15.10
CA LEU A 17 -21.78 -14.39 -16.52
C LEU A 17 -20.95 -15.66 -16.78
N GLY A 18 -20.50 -16.36 -15.74
CA GLY A 18 -19.79 -17.63 -15.85
C GLY A 18 -18.27 -17.52 -16.03
N TYR A 19 -17.68 -16.32 -15.92
CA TYR A 19 -16.23 -16.18 -16.00
C TYR A 19 -15.55 -16.81 -14.78
N GLN A 20 -14.69 -17.81 -15.00
CA GLN A 20 -13.96 -18.53 -13.95
C GLN A 20 -12.46 -18.20 -13.90
N GLY A 21 -12.00 -17.32 -14.77
CA GLY A 21 -10.59 -16.92 -14.84
C GLY A 21 -10.16 -15.99 -13.72
N LEU A 22 -8.87 -15.69 -13.68
CA LEU A 22 -8.28 -14.76 -12.74
C LEU A 22 -8.84 -13.34 -12.94
N ILE A 23 -9.19 -12.68 -11.85
CA ILE A 23 -9.52 -11.26 -11.83
C ILE A 23 -8.52 -10.58 -10.90
N SER A 24 -7.88 -9.53 -11.38
CA SER A 24 -6.90 -8.77 -10.59
C SER A 24 -6.99 -7.27 -10.83
N THR A 25 -6.53 -6.50 -9.85
CA THR A 25 -6.30 -5.05 -9.97
C THR A 25 -4.88 -4.69 -9.54
N GLU A 26 -4.39 -3.60 -10.10
CA GLU A 26 -3.09 -3.03 -9.79
C GLU A 26 -3.07 -2.19 -8.51
N THR A 27 -4.23 -1.98 -7.90
CA THR A 27 -4.37 -1.15 -6.70
C THR A 27 -4.86 -1.96 -5.50
N ALA A 28 -4.54 -1.47 -4.32
CA ALA A 28 -5.12 -1.98 -3.07
C ALA A 28 -6.65 -1.89 -3.11
N GLN A 29 -7.30 -2.88 -2.54
CA GLN A 29 -8.74 -2.96 -2.39
C GLN A 29 -9.10 -3.09 -0.92
N ASP A 30 -10.29 -2.64 -0.57
CA ASP A 30 -10.85 -2.79 0.76
C ASP A 30 -11.60 -4.12 0.86
N ALA A 31 -11.18 -4.99 1.79
CA ALA A 31 -11.82 -6.29 2.01
C ALA A 31 -13.28 -6.16 2.45
N THR A 32 -13.64 -5.10 3.18
CA THR A 32 -15.02 -4.84 3.61
C THR A 32 -15.89 -4.52 2.40
N VAL A 33 -15.42 -3.65 1.52
CA VAL A 33 -16.13 -3.28 0.28
C VAL A 33 -16.33 -4.50 -0.63
N LEU A 34 -15.32 -5.37 -0.75
CA LEU A 34 -15.44 -6.62 -1.50
C LEU A 34 -16.44 -7.59 -0.86
N ARG A 35 -16.39 -7.73 0.46
CA ARG A 35 -17.30 -8.60 1.21
C ARG A 35 -18.75 -8.17 1.04
N GLU A 36 -19.03 -6.89 1.20
CA GLU A 36 -20.38 -6.33 1.09
C GLU A 36 -20.90 -6.32 -0.35
N GLY A 37 -20.02 -6.03 -1.31
CA GLY A 37 -20.42 -5.86 -2.71
C GLY A 37 -20.41 -7.12 -3.56
N ALA A 38 -19.54 -8.09 -3.30
CA ALA A 38 -19.40 -9.30 -4.09
C ALA A 38 -19.46 -10.60 -3.28
N GLY A 39 -19.26 -10.54 -1.95
CA GLY A 39 -19.30 -11.72 -1.09
C GLY A 39 -18.33 -12.82 -1.55
N ASP A 40 -18.79 -14.07 -1.56
CA ASP A 40 -17.99 -15.23 -1.96
C ASP A 40 -17.58 -15.23 -3.43
N LEU A 41 -18.26 -14.45 -4.29
CA LEU A 41 -17.88 -14.29 -5.68
C LEU A 41 -16.52 -13.60 -5.86
N ALA A 42 -16.06 -12.90 -4.82
CA ALA A 42 -14.74 -12.27 -4.81
C ALA A 42 -13.61 -13.24 -4.44
N ASN A 43 -13.89 -14.45 -3.96
CA ASN A 43 -12.84 -15.43 -3.65
C ASN A 43 -11.94 -15.69 -4.86
N GLY A 44 -10.62 -15.68 -4.65
CA GLY A 44 -9.61 -15.77 -5.72
C GLY A 44 -9.30 -14.45 -6.43
N PHE A 45 -9.90 -13.33 -6.01
CA PHE A 45 -9.54 -12.02 -6.54
C PHE A 45 -8.15 -11.60 -6.05
N ILE A 46 -7.31 -11.13 -6.97
CA ILE A 46 -5.94 -10.69 -6.67
C ILE A 46 -5.88 -9.17 -6.64
N SER A 47 -5.31 -8.62 -5.59
CA SER A 47 -4.97 -7.20 -5.53
C SER A 47 -3.49 -7.00 -5.22
N VAL A 48 -2.94 -5.93 -5.78
CA VAL A 48 -1.60 -5.45 -5.43
C VAL A 48 -1.81 -4.28 -4.49
N GLY A 49 -1.36 -4.43 -3.26
CA GLY A 49 -1.72 -3.48 -2.21
C GLY A 49 -0.59 -3.03 -1.33
N GLY A 50 -0.98 -2.26 -0.35
CA GLY A 50 -0.10 -1.66 0.62
C GLY A 50 0.53 -2.65 1.60
N ALA A 51 1.32 -2.12 2.49
CA ALA A 51 2.26 -2.84 3.32
C ALA A 51 1.79 -3.04 4.77
N SER A 52 0.49 -3.20 5.03
CA SER A 52 -0.03 -3.48 6.38
C SER A 52 -0.09 -4.97 6.76
N THR A 53 0.19 -5.84 5.79
CA THR A 53 0.16 -7.28 6.07
C THR A 53 1.01 -7.63 7.28
N PRO A 54 0.54 -8.54 8.17
CA PRO A 54 1.31 -9.00 9.33
C PRO A 54 2.71 -9.53 9.00
N LYS A 55 2.93 -9.96 7.75
CA LYS A 55 4.23 -10.46 7.29
C LYS A 55 5.31 -9.38 7.34
N ILE A 56 4.98 -8.15 6.99
CA ILE A 56 5.94 -7.03 6.90
C ILE A 56 5.70 -5.90 7.89
N ALA A 57 4.54 -5.84 8.54
CA ALA A 57 4.22 -4.81 9.52
C ALA A 57 5.12 -4.89 10.75
N SER A 58 5.78 -3.77 11.09
CA SER A 58 6.49 -3.60 12.36
C SER A 58 5.52 -3.48 13.54
N ASP A 59 6.04 -3.47 14.76
CA ASP A 59 5.20 -3.21 15.93
C ASP A 59 4.63 -1.79 15.94
N THR A 60 5.37 -0.81 15.42
CA THR A 60 4.87 0.56 15.19
C THR A 60 3.66 0.56 14.25
N MET A 61 3.72 -0.21 13.16
CA MET A 61 2.59 -0.33 12.24
C MET A 61 1.38 -1.00 12.90
N LYS A 62 1.59 -2.05 13.66
CA LYS A 62 0.51 -2.73 14.41
C LYS A 62 -0.15 -1.77 15.42
N GLU A 63 0.64 -0.99 16.14
CA GLU A 63 0.13 0.02 17.06
C GLU A 63 -0.67 1.10 16.32
N PHE A 64 -0.15 1.60 15.18
CA PHE A 64 -0.87 2.54 14.33
C PHE A 64 -2.22 1.99 13.89
N VAL A 65 -2.28 0.77 13.36
CA VAL A 65 -3.52 0.10 12.96
C VAL A 65 -4.49 -0.04 14.15
N SER A 66 -3.98 -0.44 15.32
CA SER A 66 -4.81 -0.56 16.53
C SER A 66 -5.42 0.77 16.96
N ARG A 67 -4.63 1.84 16.94
CA ARG A 67 -5.11 3.20 17.28
C ARG A 67 -6.12 3.70 16.25
N TYR A 68 -5.82 3.52 14.97
CA TYR A 68 -6.73 3.87 13.88
C TYR A 68 -8.09 3.17 14.05
N THR A 69 -8.07 1.85 14.26
CA THR A 69 -9.28 1.06 14.41
C THR A 69 -10.15 1.51 15.60
N LYS A 70 -9.52 1.90 16.70
CA LYS A 70 -10.25 2.45 17.87
C LYS A 70 -10.92 3.79 17.59
N MET A 71 -10.34 4.60 16.71
CA MET A 71 -10.83 5.96 16.42
C MET A 71 -11.80 6.03 15.24
N PHE A 72 -11.58 5.21 14.23
CA PHE A 72 -12.22 5.36 12.92
C PHE A 72 -12.91 4.10 12.40
N GLY A 73 -12.81 2.98 13.09
CA GLY A 73 -13.35 1.70 12.63
C GLY A 73 -12.31 0.86 11.88
N GLU A 74 -12.77 -0.07 11.05
CA GLU A 74 -11.91 -1.03 10.36
C GLU A 74 -10.83 -0.32 9.52
N TYR A 75 -9.59 -0.77 9.69
CA TYR A 75 -8.45 -0.26 8.95
C TYR A 75 -8.36 -0.90 7.56
N ASN A 76 -8.13 -0.10 6.53
CA ASN A 76 -7.92 -0.60 5.18
C ASN A 76 -6.52 -0.26 4.64
N ASP A 77 -6.05 -1.05 3.67
CA ASP A 77 -4.70 -0.93 3.11
C ASP A 77 -4.48 0.29 2.20
N GLU A 78 -5.52 0.96 1.74
CA GLU A 78 -5.37 2.17 0.93
C GLU A 78 -4.63 3.30 1.64
N SER A 79 -4.63 3.29 2.97
CA SER A 79 -4.02 4.34 3.78
C SER A 79 -2.51 4.18 3.99
N ASN A 80 -1.93 3.01 3.76
CA ASN A 80 -0.54 2.70 4.12
C ASN A 80 0.50 3.51 3.35
N THR A 81 0.36 3.61 2.05
CA THR A 81 1.31 4.36 1.21
C THR A 81 1.33 5.83 1.57
N LYS A 82 0.23 6.37 2.05
CA LYS A 82 0.11 7.76 2.50
C LYS A 82 0.89 8.01 3.80
N VAL A 83 0.87 7.04 4.72
CA VAL A 83 1.65 7.11 5.97
C VAL A 83 3.15 7.12 5.67
N TYR A 84 3.63 6.26 4.79
CA TYR A 84 5.03 6.22 4.40
C TYR A 84 5.48 7.51 3.71
N ALA A 85 4.65 8.05 2.82
CA ALA A 85 4.95 9.30 2.15
C ALA A 85 5.07 10.46 3.14
N LEU A 86 4.14 10.55 4.09
CA LEU A 86 4.16 11.57 5.14
C LEU A 86 5.41 11.44 6.03
N GLU A 87 5.74 10.23 6.45
CA GLU A 87 6.94 9.97 7.26
C GLU A 87 8.21 10.40 6.51
N TYR A 88 8.32 10.07 5.21
CA TYR A 88 9.46 10.46 4.41
C TYR A 88 9.62 11.98 4.30
N ILE A 89 8.50 12.70 4.16
CA ILE A 89 8.49 14.17 4.17
C ILE A 89 9.00 14.70 5.51
N ILE A 90 8.47 14.19 6.62
CA ILE A 90 8.85 14.62 7.97
C ILE A 90 10.33 14.34 8.24
N GLU A 91 10.81 13.15 7.95
CA GLU A 91 12.21 12.78 8.15
C GLU A 91 13.17 13.58 7.26
N THR A 92 12.75 13.92 6.04
CA THR A 92 13.50 14.83 5.16
C THR A 92 13.65 16.22 5.78
N MET A 93 12.58 16.77 6.34
CA MET A 93 12.59 18.06 7.00
C MET A 93 13.45 18.06 8.28
N LYS A 94 13.41 16.97 9.04
CA LYS A 94 14.27 16.80 10.23
C LYS A 94 15.75 16.74 9.85
N ALA A 95 16.06 16.02 8.78
CA ALA A 95 17.45 15.86 8.31
C ALA A 95 18.05 17.18 7.77
N ASN A 96 17.21 18.00 7.12
CA ASN A 96 17.61 19.31 6.63
C ASN A 96 16.54 20.37 6.95
N PRO A 97 16.62 21.07 8.10
CA PRO A 97 15.64 22.08 8.48
C PRO A 97 15.51 23.24 7.48
N ALA A 98 16.53 23.53 6.67
CA ALA A 98 16.45 24.54 5.62
C ALA A 98 15.45 24.17 4.53
N SER A 99 15.10 22.88 4.39
CA SER A 99 14.11 22.38 3.44
C SER A 99 12.67 22.79 3.77
N ILE A 100 12.36 23.16 5.03
CA ILE A 100 11.00 23.46 5.49
C ILE A 100 10.38 24.61 4.71
N ASN A 101 11.15 25.65 4.42
CA ASN A 101 10.67 26.85 3.72
C ASN A 101 11.33 27.03 2.33
N ASN A 102 12.01 26.01 1.83
CA ASN A 102 12.73 26.06 0.56
C ASN A 102 12.49 24.78 -0.25
N VAL A 103 11.62 24.87 -1.24
CA VAL A 103 11.23 23.74 -2.09
C VAL A 103 12.41 23.17 -2.88
N ALA A 104 13.37 23.99 -3.28
CA ALA A 104 14.55 23.52 -4.03
C ALA A 104 15.46 22.68 -3.11
N GLU A 105 15.72 23.13 -1.90
CA GLU A 105 16.47 22.36 -0.89
C GLU A 105 15.71 21.10 -0.47
N PHE A 106 14.38 21.17 -0.33
CA PHE A 106 13.56 19.99 -0.03
C PHE A 106 13.71 18.90 -1.11
N LYS A 107 13.54 19.28 -2.37
CA LYS A 107 13.69 18.34 -3.51
C LYS A 107 15.11 17.76 -3.57
N LYS A 108 16.12 18.59 -3.41
CA LYS A 108 17.52 18.15 -3.42
C LYS A 108 17.81 17.18 -2.28
N THR A 109 17.29 17.44 -1.09
CA THR A 109 17.47 16.55 0.06
C THR A 109 16.76 15.21 -0.18
N MET A 110 15.52 15.23 -0.61
CA MET A 110 14.78 13.99 -0.90
C MET A 110 15.44 13.13 -1.99
N ASP A 111 16.09 13.73 -2.97
CA ASP A 111 16.72 12.97 -4.06
C ASP A 111 17.87 12.05 -3.60
N THR A 112 18.44 12.30 -2.44
CA THR A 112 19.59 11.55 -1.90
C THR A 112 19.39 11.01 -0.49
N PHE A 113 18.36 11.47 0.21
CA PHE A 113 18.09 11.12 1.59
C PHE A 113 17.44 9.74 1.72
N SER A 114 17.82 9.01 2.73
CA SER A 114 17.11 7.80 3.14
C SER A 114 16.98 7.74 4.66
N ALA A 115 15.83 7.28 5.13
CA ALA A 115 15.53 7.06 6.54
C ALA A 115 15.07 5.62 6.77
N PRO A 116 15.18 5.08 8.00
CA PRO A 116 14.53 3.81 8.34
C PRO A 116 13.02 3.90 8.12
N ASN A 117 12.44 2.86 7.57
CA ASN A 117 10.98 2.75 7.51
C ASN A 117 10.49 2.11 8.82
N ILE A 118 10.06 2.92 9.76
CA ILE A 118 9.62 2.46 11.09
C ILE A 118 8.34 1.62 11.07
N TYR A 119 7.58 1.65 9.97
CA TYR A 119 6.33 0.90 9.81
C TYR A 119 6.53 -0.51 9.24
N MET A 120 7.74 -0.84 8.78
CA MET A 120 8.08 -2.13 8.21
C MET A 120 9.13 -2.87 9.02
N LYS A 121 9.03 -4.20 9.05
CA LYS A 121 10.05 -5.06 9.63
C LYS A 121 11.34 -5.05 8.81
N GLY A 122 12.45 -5.39 9.46
CA GLY A 122 13.76 -5.51 8.82
C GLY A 122 14.39 -4.15 8.53
N ASP A 123 15.30 -4.13 7.57
CA ASP A 123 16.12 -2.95 7.22
C ASP A 123 15.48 -2.08 6.12
N SER A 124 14.16 -2.12 6.01
CA SER A 124 13.44 -1.31 5.03
C SER A 124 13.71 0.19 5.23
N LYS A 125 13.86 0.91 4.14
CA LYS A 125 14.16 2.35 4.14
C LYS A 125 13.17 3.13 3.32
N LEU A 126 12.85 4.31 3.81
CA LEU A 126 12.19 5.37 3.04
C LEU A 126 13.26 6.02 2.17
N LYS A 127 13.15 5.89 0.88
CA LYS A 127 14.07 6.45 -0.13
C LYS A 127 13.38 6.56 -1.47
N TYR A 128 13.95 7.31 -2.39
CA TYR A 128 13.53 7.26 -3.78
C TYR A 128 14.16 6.09 -4.53
N VAL A 129 13.34 5.44 -5.32
CA VAL A 129 13.69 4.33 -6.24
C VAL A 129 13.02 4.54 -7.59
N GLY A 130 13.12 3.55 -8.49
CA GLY A 130 12.36 3.49 -9.74
C GLY A 130 13.15 3.88 -10.98
N THR A 131 14.43 4.23 -10.84
CA THR A 131 15.26 4.57 -12.01
C THR A 131 15.41 3.38 -12.95
N THR A 132 15.63 2.20 -12.42
CA THR A 132 15.80 0.97 -13.20
C THR A 132 14.45 0.46 -13.71
N SER A 133 13.46 0.35 -12.81
CA SER A 133 12.18 -0.28 -13.15
C SER A 133 11.26 0.60 -13.98
N PHE A 134 11.29 1.94 -13.79
CA PHE A 134 10.35 2.86 -14.42
C PHE A 134 11.01 3.97 -15.26
N GLY A 135 12.33 4.03 -15.31
CA GLY A 135 13.06 5.13 -15.95
C GLY A 135 12.84 6.48 -15.25
N GLN A 136 12.27 6.48 -14.07
CA GLN A 136 11.96 7.69 -13.30
C GLN A 136 12.57 7.60 -11.90
N LYS A 137 13.14 8.70 -11.45
CA LYS A 137 13.53 8.91 -10.04
C LYS A 137 12.30 9.34 -9.25
N ARG A 138 12.30 9.21 -7.93
CA ARG A 138 11.27 9.76 -7.05
C ARG A 138 10.02 8.91 -6.89
N GLN A 139 10.12 7.64 -7.16
CA GLN A 139 9.19 6.67 -6.60
C GLN A 139 9.61 6.41 -5.16
N VAL A 140 8.74 6.66 -4.19
CA VAL A 140 9.02 6.26 -2.80
C VAL A 140 9.03 4.75 -2.73
N PHE A 141 10.09 4.18 -2.15
CA PHE A 141 10.21 2.74 -1.99
C PHE A 141 9.09 2.19 -1.11
N VAL A 142 8.29 1.32 -1.68
CA VAL A 142 7.29 0.52 -0.97
C VAL A 142 7.29 -0.86 -1.62
N PRO A 143 7.40 -1.96 -0.87
CA PRO A 143 7.31 -3.28 -1.47
C PRO A 143 5.90 -3.50 -2.04
N MET A 144 5.83 -4.22 -3.15
CA MET A 144 4.58 -4.62 -3.78
C MET A 144 4.06 -5.86 -3.09
N VAL A 145 2.96 -5.74 -2.37
CA VAL A 145 2.30 -6.86 -1.69
C VAL A 145 1.20 -7.40 -2.59
N VAL A 146 1.33 -8.65 -3.00
CA VAL A 146 0.31 -9.34 -3.79
C VAL A 146 -0.56 -10.16 -2.85
N ASN A 147 -1.83 -9.84 -2.82
CA ASN A 147 -2.81 -10.43 -1.92
C ASN A 147 -3.90 -11.15 -2.71
N GLU A 148 -4.42 -12.22 -2.17
CA GLU A 148 -5.61 -12.91 -2.63
C GLU A 148 -6.75 -12.70 -1.63
N TYR A 149 -7.93 -12.37 -2.13
CA TYR A 149 -9.14 -12.29 -1.30
C TYR A 149 -9.70 -13.69 -1.07
N GLN A 150 -9.84 -14.07 0.21
CA GLN A 150 -10.36 -15.34 0.65
C GLN A 150 -11.24 -15.17 1.90
N ASN A 151 -12.50 -15.63 1.81
CA ASN A 151 -13.40 -15.67 2.98
C ASN A 151 -13.49 -14.34 3.77
N GLY A 152 -13.64 -13.23 3.06
CA GLY A 152 -13.85 -11.91 3.66
C GLY A 152 -12.59 -11.13 4.03
N LYS A 153 -11.39 -11.63 3.74
CA LYS A 153 -10.12 -10.96 4.05
C LYS A 153 -9.07 -11.19 2.97
N PHE A 154 -8.02 -10.39 3.00
CA PHE A 154 -6.86 -10.57 2.15
C PHE A 154 -5.79 -11.43 2.82
N GLU A 155 -5.31 -12.43 2.08
CA GLU A 155 -4.16 -13.25 2.44
C GLU A 155 -2.99 -12.92 1.51
N THR A 156 -1.82 -12.63 2.09
CA THR A 156 -0.64 -12.30 1.28
C THR A 156 -0.04 -13.54 0.62
N LEU A 157 -0.02 -13.55 -0.71
CA LEU A 157 0.62 -14.58 -1.51
C LEU A 157 2.14 -14.42 -1.51
N PHE A 158 2.61 -13.26 -1.95
CA PHE A 158 4.04 -12.92 -1.97
C PHE A 158 4.27 -11.42 -1.88
N ILE A 159 5.51 -11.05 -1.66
CA ILE A 159 5.98 -9.67 -1.59
C ILE A 159 7.12 -9.52 -2.60
N ALA A 160 7.00 -8.53 -3.48
CA ALA A 160 8.03 -8.17 -4.45
C ALA A 160 8.64 -6.82 -4.09
N GLU A 161 9.96 -6.74 -4.17
CA GLU A 161 10.67 -5.47 -4.07
C GLU A 161 10.86 -4.87 -5.46
N VAL A 162 10.78 -3.55 -5.54
CA VAL A 162 10.99 -2.76 -6.76
C VAL A 162 12.17 -1.83 -6.50
N ASP A 163 13.19 -1.93 -7.32
CA ASP A 163 14.43 -1.11 -7.25
C ASP A 163 14.47 0.02 -8.31
#